data_12af1a096ac955d781241527ce8285be
#
_entry.id   12af1a096ac955d781241527ce8285be
#
_cell.length_a   1.000
_cell.length_b   1.000
_cell.length_c   1.000
_cell.angle_alpha   90.00
_cell.angle_beta   90.00
_cell.angle_gamma   90.00
#
_symmetry.space_group_name_H-M   'P 1'
#
loop_
_entity.id
_entity.type
_entity.pdbx_description
1 polymer ?
#
loop_
_entity_poly.entity_id
_entity_poly.type
_entity_poly.pdbx_seq_one_letter_code
_entity_poly.pdbx_strand_id
1 'polypeptide(L)'
;MTMTFARRAGIALLASVAALPFGAAAPAAAPASPPADCQGREKWDSGVWINIVAQNMRSSDGYLAVTLYPDDRSKFLAKGGSLMARFFPAQKGETRACVMLPKTGVYGIALYHDENGNHTFDRKLLPEEGYGFSNNPSTLAGLPAWSSVRLNVTKTNLVTHITIKYP
;
A
#
# COMPACT_ATOMS: atom_id res chain seq x y z
N MET A 1 -30.32 -22.11 -92.07
CA MET A 1 -30.83 -22.62 -90.75
C MET A 1 -29.63 -22.72 -89.85
N THR A 2 -29.32 -21.66 -89.09
CA THR A 2 -28.13 -21.51 -88.30
C THR A 2 -28.49 -21.47 -86.79
N MET A 3 -28.13 -22.50 -86.06
CA MET A 3 -28.32 -22.57 -84.62
C MET A 3 -27.16 -21.89 -83.84
N THR A 4 -27.51 -20.87 -83.07
CA THR A 4 -26.53 -20.14 -82.23
C THR A 4 -26.56 -20.76 -80.85
N PHE A 5 -25.43 -21.32 -80.34
CA PHE A 5 -25.26 -21.80 -78.97
C PHE A 5 -24.84 -20.64 -78.08
N ALA A 6 -25.66 -20.35 -77.09
CA ALA A 6 -25.35 -19.42 -76.02
C ALA A 6 -24.47 -20.09 -74.94
N ARG A 7 -23.29 -19.54 -74.69
CA ARG A 7 -22.39 -19.94 -73.61
C ARG A 7 -22.86 -19.24 -72.29
N ARG A 8 -23.20 -20.02 -71.27
CA ARG A 8 -23.41 -19.56 -69.95
C ARG A 8 -22.06 -19.39 -69.25
N ALA A 9 -21.73 -18.15 -68.83
CA ALA A 9 -20.58 -17.88 -67.98
C ALA A 9 -20.99 -18.16 -66.51
N GLY A 10 -20.29 -19.08 -65.88
CA GLY A 10 -20.42 -19.33 -64.45
C GLY A 10 -19.55 -18.36 -63.65
N ILE A 11 -20.16 -17.61 -62.77
CA ILE A 11 -19.45 -16.71 -61.82
C ILE A 11 -19.08 -17.58 -60.61
N ALA A 12 -17.76 -17.79 -60.41
CA ALA A 12 -17.23 -18.42 -59.20
C ALA A 12 -17.09 -17.36 -58.11
N LEU A 13 -17.89 -17.45 -57.04
CA LEU A 13 -17.68 -16.64 -55.82
C LEU A 13 -16.51 -17.20 -55.04
N LEU A 14 -15.42 -16.48 -54.98
CA LEU A 14 -14.29 -16.70 -54.08
C LEU A 14 -14.65 -16.12 -52.68
N ALA A 15 -14.97 -16.99 -51.75
CA ALA A 15 -15.15 -16.59 -50.35
C ALA A 15 -13.76 -16.38 -49.69
N SER A 16 -13.42 -15.13 -49.47
CA SER A 16 -12.20 -14.75 -48.72
C SER A 16 -12.46 -14.97 -47.22
N VAL A 17 -11.82 -15.97 -46.64
CA VAL A 17 -11.80 -16.19 -45.17
C VAL A 17 -10.78 -15.19 -44.59
N ALA A 18 -11.27 -14.12 -43.97
CA ALA A 18 -10.42 -13.19 -43.22
C ALA A 18 -9.97 -13.88 -41.91
N ALA A 19 -8.68 -14.23 -41.83
CA ALA A 19 -8.06 -14.68 -40.59
C ALA A 19 -7.95 -13.51 -39.62
N LEU A 20 -8.66 -13.56 -38.51
CA LEU A 20 -8.51 -12.61 -37.41
C LEU A 20 -7.13 -12.80 -36.77
N PRO A 21 -6.35 -11.74 -36.54
CA PRO A 21 -5.09 -11.85 -35.84
C PRO A 21 -5.35 -12.27 -34.39
N PHE A 22 -4.78 -13.38 -33.96
CA PHE A 22 -4.68 -13.73 -32.55
C PHE A 22 -3.94 -12.61 -31.84
N GLY A 23 -4.65 -11.85 -31.01
CA GLY A 23 -4.04 -10.82 -30.16
C GLY A 23 -2.99 -11.49 -29.25
N ALA A 24 -1.72 -11.15 -29.45
CA ALA A 24 -0.67 -11.54 -28.52
C ALA A 24 -1.02 -10.95 -27.15
N ALA A 25 -1.20 -11.80 -26.14
CA ALA A 25 -1.37 -11.36 -24.76
C ALA A 25 -0.13 -10.52 -24.38
N ALA A 26 -0.34 -9.30 -23.90
CA ALA A 26 0.74 -8.47 -23.40
C ALA A 26 1.46 -9.23 -22.28
N PRO A 27 2.80 -9.23 -22.23
CA PRO A 27 3.55 -9.88 -21.16
C PRO A 27 3.09 -9.31 -19.81
N ALA A 28 2.81 -10.18 -18.84
CA ALA A 28 2.49 -9.78 -17.50
C ALA A 28 3.63 -8.88 -16.97
N ALA A 29 3.27 -7.70 -16.47
CA ALA A 29 4.26 -6.78 -15.92
C ALA A 29 5.05 -7.51 -14.83
N ALA A 30 6.38 -7.43 -14.87
CA ALA A 30 7.24 -7.98 -13.84
C ALA A 30 6.79 -7.39 -12.47
N PRO A 31 6.86 -8.17 -11.37
CA PRO A 31 6.51 -7.66 -10.06
C PRO A 31 7.37 -6.42 -9.78
N ALA A 32 6.72 -5.32 -9.37
CA ALA A 32 7.41 -4.08 -9.06
C ALA A 32 8.46 -4.35 -7.96
N SER A 33 9.65 -3.82 -8.11
CA SER A 33 10.64 -3.81 -7.04
C SER A 33 10.27 -2.74 -6.00
N PRO A 34 10.58 -2.97 -4.70
CA PRO A 34 10.32 -1.96 -3.69
C PRO A 34 11.11 -0.68 -4.00
N PRO A 35 10.54 0.53 -3.72
CA PRO A 35 11.23 1.80 -3.87
C PRO A 35 12.57 1.83 -3.13
N ALA A 36 13.57 2.58 -3.62
CA ALA A 36 14.90 2.61 -3.02
C ALA A 36 14.91 3.14 -1.57
N ASP A 37 13.99 4.03 -1.26
CA ASP A 37 13.78 4.65 0.05
C ASP A 37 12.90 3.82 1.02
N CYS A 38 12.45 2.63 0.57
CA CYS A 38 11.67 1.73 1.41
C CYS A 38 12.53 1.17 2.54
N GLN A 39 12.17 1.45 3.78
CA GLN A 39 12.94 1.06 4.96
C GLN A 39 12.61 -0.37 5.44
N GLY A 40 13.57 -1.01 6.08
CA GLY A 40 13.43 -2.38 6.61
C GLY A 40 13.97 -3.48 5.71
N ARG A 41 14.65 -3.13 4.61
CA ARG A 41 15.31 -4.11 3.70
C ARG A 41 16.37 -4.94 4.41
N GLU A 42 17.08 -4.35 5.36
CA GLU A 42 18.09 -5.02 6.16
C GLU A 42 17.51 -6.10 7.07
N LYS A 43 16.22 -6.06 7.31
CA LYS A 43 15.50 -7.02 8.16
C LYS A 43 14.73 -8.06 7.35
N TRP A 44 14.13 -7.64 6.22
CA TRP A 44 13.30 -8.51 5.38
C TRP A 44 13.55 -8.29 3.89
N ASP A 45 13.86 -9.37 3.21
CA ASP A 45 14.03 -9.43 1.75
C ASP A 45 12.88 -10.25 1.12
N SER A 46 11.67 -10.00 1.55
CA SER A 46 10.48 -10.75 1.14
C SER A 46 9.89 -10.33 -0.20
N GLY A 47 10.32 -9.16 -0.72
CA GLY A 47 9.68 -8.51 -1.86
C GLY A 47 8.27 -7.97 -1.54
N VAL A 48 7.84 -7.96 -0.26
CA VAL A 48 6.56 -7.40 0.17
C VAL A 48 6.80 -6.08 0.91
N TRP A 49 6.14 -5.02 0.47
CA TRP A 49 6.17 -3.71 1.13
C TRP A 49 4.81 -3.05 1.09
N ILE A 50 4.64 -2.03 1.94
CA ILE A 50 3.48 -1.15 1.93
C ILE A 50 3.93 0.31 1.86
N ASN A 51 3.09 1.13 1.24
CA ASN A 51 3.20 2.58 1.21
C ASN A 51 2.18 3.16 2.18
N ILE A 52 2.66 3.94 3.12
CA ILE A 52 1.85 4.61 4.13
C ILE A 52 1.81 6.09 3.78
N VAL A 53 0.61 6.64 3.69
CA VAL A 53 0.36 8.05 3.48
C VAL A 53 -0.21 8.61 4.77
N ALA A 54 0.65 9.27 5.56
CA ALA A 54 0.23 9.97 6.77
C ALA A 54 -0.35 11.33 6.37
N GLN A 55 -1.62 11.55 6.65
CA GLN A 55 -2.36 12.76 6.30
C GLN A 55 -2.56 13.66 7.52
N ASN A 56 -2.81 14.96 7.26
CA ASN A 56 -3.03 15.97 8.30
C ASN A 56 -1.79 16.24 9.17
N MET A 57 -0.59 16.15 8.60
CA MET A 57 0.64 16.55 9.29
C MET A 57 0.63 18.07 9.49
N ARG A 58 0.71 18.55 10.76
CA ARG A 58 0.58 19.98 11.06
C ARG A 58 1.84 20.80 10.74
N SER A 59 3.02 20.17 10.75
CA SER A 59 4.30 20.81 10.42
C SER A 59 5.23 19.85 9.66
N SER A 60 6.40 20.35 9.25
CA SER A 60 7.50 19.56 8.69
C SER A 60 8.62 19.36 9.70
N ASP A 61 8.38 19.65 10.98
CA ASP A 61 9.36 19.48 12.04
C ASP A 61 9.51 18.00 12.40
N GLY A 62 10.73 17.57 12.69
CA GLY A 62 11.02 16.21 13.16
C GLY A 62 10.69 15.10 12.17
N TYR A 63 9.98 14.09 12.63
CA TYR A 63 9.79 12.84 11.90
C TYR A 63 8.36 12.30 11.98
N LEU A 64 7.95 11.57 10.96
CA LEU A 64 6.86 10.59 11.05
C LEU A 64 7.45 9.27 11.57
N ALA A 65 7.07 8.87 12.76
CA ALA A 65 7.39 7.56 13.30
C ALA A 65 6.34 6.53 12.84
N VAL A 66 6.81 5.43 12.27
CA VAL A 66 6.00 4.32 11.79
C VAL A 66 6.33 3.07 12.59
N THR A 67 5.37 2.55 13.32
CA THR A 67 5.51 1.31 14.10
C THR A 67 4.62 0.22 13.54
N LEU A 68 5.22 -0.93 13.20
CA LEU A 68 4.54 -2.10 12.67
C LEU A 68 4.39 -3.16 13.76
N TYR A 69 3.17 -3.69 13.90
CA TYR A 69 2.84 -4.77 14.83
C TYR A 69 2.39 -6.04 14.11
N PRO A 70 2.71 -7.24 14.66
CA PRO A 70 2.22 -8.51 14.13
C PRO A 70 0.72 -8.67 14.40
N ASP A 71 0.07 -9.66 13.77
CA ASP A 71 -1.31 -10.06 14.08
C ASP A 71 -1.40 -10.76 15.44
N ASP A 72 -1.13 -10.00 16.48
CA ASP A 72 -1.18 -10.45 17.86
C ASP A 72 -1.64 -9.31 18.78
N ARG A 73 -2.85 -9.47 19.37
CA ARG A 73 -3.42 -8.47 20.28
C ARG A 73 -2.51 -8.16 21.46
N SER A 74 -1.80 -9.16 22.00
CA SER A 74 -0.93 -8.99 23.16
C SER A 74 0.32 -8.18 22.88
N LYS A 75 0.68 -8.05 21.59
CA LYS A 75 1.84 -7.29 21.12
C LYS A 75 1.50 -5.84 20.80
N PHE A 76 0.25 -5.56 20.46
CA PHE A 76 -0.17 -4.23 20.03
C PHE A 76 0.02 -3.19 21.13
N LEU A 77 0.81 -2.15 20.85
CA LEU A 77 1.21 -1.07 21.77
C LEU A 77 1.92 -1.54 23.06
N ALA A 78 2.29 -2.81 23.14
CA ALA A 78 3.05 -3.35 24.25
C ALA A 78 4.55 -3.05 24.08
N LYS A 79 5.26 -2.89 25.21
CA LYS A 79 6.73 -2.72 25.21
C LYS A 79 7.39 -3.93 24.54
N GLY A 80 8.19 -3.69 23.51
CA GLY A 80 8.85 -4.75 22.73
C GLY A 80 7.88 -5.60 21.88
N GLY A 81 6.62 -5.17 21.70
CA GLY A 81 5.64 -5.89 20.89
C GLY A 81 5.72 -5.62 19.40
N SER A 82 6.38 -4.53 18.98
CA SER A 82 6.50 -4.17 17.59
C SER A 82 7.46 -5.08 16.82
N LEU A 83 7.16 -5.30 15.55
CA LEU A 83 8.09 -5.93 14.60
C LEU A 83 9.21 -4.96 14.21
N MET A 84 8.86 -3.68 14.08
CA MET A 84 9.75 -2.64 13.59
C MET A 84 9.22 -1.26 13.97
N ALA A 85 10.13 -0.32 14.20
CA ALA A 85 9.87 1.11 14.21
C ALA A 85 10.82 1.80 13.24
N ARG A 86 10.33 2.79 12.46
CA ARG A 86 11.10 3.57 11.50
C ARG A 86 10.66 5.02 11.51
N PHE A 87 11.61 5.89 11.18
CA PHE A 87 11.42 7.33 11.18
C PHE A 87 11.65 7.89 9.77
N PHE A 88 10.73 8.72 9.31
CA PHE A 88 10.77 9.38 8.01
C PHE A 88 10.69 10.88 8.22
N PRO A 89 11.48 11.71 7.52
CA PRO A 89 11.40 13.16 7.64
C PRO A 89 9.95 13.64 7.45
N ALA A 90 9.45 14.41 8.40
CA ALA A 90 8.08 14.91 8.36
C ALA A 90 7.89 15.93 7.23
N GLN A 91 6.71 15.95 6.62
CA GLN A 91 6.29 16.95 5.64
C GLN A 91 4.89 17.42 5.99
N LYS A 92 4.71 18.75 6.06
CA LYS A 92 3.41 19.36 6.36
C LYS A 92 2.36 18.94 5.34
N GLY A 93 1.16 18.63 5.83
CA GLY A 93 0.04 18.16 5.04
C GLY A 93 0.06 16.64 4.85
N GLU A 94 1.05 16.09 4.14
CA GLU A 94 1.15 14.67 3.86
C GLU A 94 2.61 14.19 3.91
N THR A 95 2.87 13.14 4.67
CA THR A 95 4.16 12.44 4.70
C THR A 95 4.01 11.04 4.15
N ARG A 96 4.88 10.66 3.20
CA ARG A 96 4.90 9.33 2.61
C ARG A 96 6.00 8.49 3.23
N ALA A 97 5.68 7.24 3.57
CA ALA A 97 6.60 6.27 4.12
C ALA A 97 6.44 4.93 3.40
N CYS A 98 7.55 4.28 3.09
CA CYS A 98 7.56 2.93 2.56
C CYS A 98 8.25 2.00 3.54
N VAL A 99 7.61 0.89 3.90
CA VAL A 99 8.20 -0.10 4.79
C VAL A 99 8.07 -1.52 4.24
N MET A 100 9.15 -2.29 4.39
CA MET A 100 9.16 -3.72 4.08
C MET A 100 8.37 -4.50 5.12
N LEU A 101 7.79 -5.61 4.69
CA LEU A 101 7.08 -6.56 5.54
C LEU A 101 7.74 -7.94 5.44
N PRO A 102 7.64 -8.80 6.45
CA PRO A 102 8.17 -10.16 6.38
C PRO A 102 7.45 -11.04 5.33
N LYS A 103 6.16 -10.79 5.09
CA LYS A 103 5.30 -11.50 4.14
C LYS A 103 3.98 -10.76 3.98
N THR A 104 3.11 -11.21 3.10
CA THR A 104 1.68 -10.83 3.12
C THR A 104 1.02 -11.35 4.41
N GLY A 105 -0.01 -10.66 4.90
CA GLY A 105 -0.67 -11.03 6.15
C GLY A 105 -1.36 -9.86 6.82
N VAL A 106 -1.76 -10.06 8.07
CA VAL A 106 -2.42 -9.02 8.87
C VAL A 106 -1.41 -8.32 9.76
N TYR A 107 -1.49 -7.00 9.80
CA TYR A 107 -0.61 -6.13 10.60
C TYR A 107 -1.40 -5.00 11.25
N GLY A 108 -0.88 -4.47 12.34
CA GLY A 108 -1.29 -3.17 12.88
C GLY A 108 -0.22 -2.14 12.61
N ILE A 109 -0.63 -0.91 12.27
CA ILE A 109 0.28 0.23 12.11
C ILE A 109 -0.13 1.30 13.10
N ALA A 110 0.84 1.79 13.87
CA ALA A 110 0.71 3.00 14.66
C ALA A 110 1.68 4.06 14.14
N LEU A 111 1.21 5.26 14.02
CA LEU A 111 1.99 6.44 13.61
C LEU A 111 1.99 7.45 14.75
N TYR A 112 3.08 8.22 14.85
CA TYR A 112 3.06 9.50 15.55
C TYR A 112 3.97 10.51 14.86
N HIS A 113 3.67 11.79 15.08
CA HIS A 113 4.47 12.90 14.58
C HIS A 113 5.43 13.35 15.68
N ASP A 114 6.64 12.83 15.62
CA ASP A 114 7.77 13.16 16.51
C ASP A 114 8.31 14.56 16.13
N GLU A 115 7.66 15.62 16.59
CA GLU A 115 7.96 16.99 16.17
C GLU A 115 9.28 17.51 16.74
N ASN A 116 9.69 17.03 17.92
CA ASN A 116 10.93 17.44 18.55
C ASN A 116 12.14 16.55 18.17
N GLY A 117 11.91 15.45 17.43
CA GLY A 117 12.94 14.57 16.92
C GLY A 117 13.62 13.72 18.01
N ASN A 118 12.98 13.49 19.15
CA ASN A 118 13.56 12.73 20.26
C ASN A 118 13.38 11.21 20.13
N HIS A 119 12.69 10.76 19.09
CA HIS A 119 12.36 9.35 18.77
C HIS A 119 11.54 8.63 19.85
N THR A 120 10.78 9.39 20.62
CA THR A 120 9.92 8.91 21.69
C THR A 120 8.54 9.51 21.52
N PHE A 121 7.48 8.73 21.72
CA PHE A 121 6.12 9.27 21.73
C PHE A 121 5.87 10.05 23.03
N ASP A 122 5.75 11.36 22.93
CA ASP A 122 5.59 12.26 24.06
C ASP A 122 4.15 12.30 24.55
N ARG A 123 4.00 11.94 25.82
CA ARG A 123 2.73 11.99 26.54
C ARG A 123 2.97 12.24 28.02
N LYS A 124 2.16 13.07 28.61
CA LYS A 124 2.02 13.19 30.07
C LYS A 124 0.75 12.45 30.50
N LEU A 125 -0.29 13.21 30.82
CA LEU A 125 -1.62 12.64 31.05
C LEU A 125 -2.36 12.37 29.73
N LEU A 126 -2.13 13.21 28.72
CA LEU A 126 -2.65 13.13 27.36
C LEU A 126 -1.48 13.10 26.36
N PRO A 127 -1.66 12.60 25.14
CA PRO A 127 -0.68 12.75 24.08
C PRO A 127 -0.34 14.23 23.86
N GLU A 128 0.94 14.57 23.70
CA GLU A 128 1.39 15.93 23.30
C GLU A 128 1.62 15.97 21.78
N GLU A 129 1.87 14.84 21.17
CA GLU A 129 2.12 14.65 19.75
C GLU A 129 0.92 14.10 19.00
N GLY A 130 0.88 14.40 17.70
CA GLY A 130 -0.13 13.83 16.80
C GLY A 130 0.09 12.33 16.60
N TYR A 131 -0.97 11.55 16.52
CA TYR A 131 -0.91 10.11 16.32
C TYR A 131 -2.02 9.59 15.41
N GLY A 132 -1.81 8.41 14.84
CA GLY A 132 -2.78 7.74 13.96
C GLY A 132 -2.58 6.23 13.94
N PHE A 133 -3.59 5.53 13.44
CA PHE A 133 -3.57 4.06 13.33
C PHE A 133 -4.14 3.60 12.00
N SER A 134 -3.67 2.43 11.53
CA SER A 134 -4.26 1.79 10.35
C SER A 134 -5.78 1.67 10.48
N ASN A 135 -6.48 1.83 9.34
CA ASN A 135 -7.94 1.87 9.23
C ASN A 135 -8.62 3.08 9.90
N ASN A 136 -7.87 4.05 10.43
CA ASN A 136 -8.41 5.28 11.04
C ASN A 136 -9.55 5.04 12.07
N PRO A 137 -9.37 4.17 13.05
CA PRO A 137 -10.42 3.88 14.03
C PRO A 137 -10.80 5.11 14.84
N SER A 138 -12.01 5.11 15.39
CA SER A 138 -12.37 6.07 16.41
C SER A 138 -11.53 5.84 17.66
N THR A 139 -10.91 6.91 18.15
CA THR A 139 -10.07 6.89 19.37
C THR A 139 -10.69 7.75 20.47
N LEU A 140 -12.01 7.85 20.53
CA LEU A 140 -12.72 8.57 21.60
C LEU A 140 -12.29 8.01 22.97
N ALA A 141 -11.66 8.84 23.76
CA ALA A 141 -11.24 8.58 25.15
C ALA A 141 -10.27 7.40 25.35
N GLY A 142 -9.50 6.97 24.35
CA GLY A 142 -8.52 5.91 24.59
C GLY A 142 -7.81 5.37 23.35
N LEU A 143 -7.04 4.32 23.58
CA LEU A 143 -6.36 3.59 22.51
C LEU A 143 -7.37 2.73 21.75
N PRO A 144 -7.18 2.54 20.42
CA PRO A 144 -8.09 1.73 19.62
C PRO A 144 -7.99 0.25 20.01
N ALA A 145 -9.09 -0.47 19.84
CA ALA A 145 -9.06 -1.92 19.95
C ALA A 145 -8.20 -2.54 18.83
N TRP A 146 -7.46 -3.61 19.14
CA TRP A 146 -6.66 -4.32 18.14
C TRP A 146 -7.46 -4.67 16.88
N SER A 147 -8.68 -5.16 17.04
CA SER A 147 -9.56 -5.55 15.92
C SER A 147 -9.84 -4.43 14.93
N SER A 148 -9.84 -3.17 15.37
CA SER A 148 -10.12 -2.01 14.51
C SER A 148 -8.91 -1.51 13.73
N VAL A 149 -7.69 -1.88 14.13
CA VAL A 149 -6.45 -1.46 13.46
C VAL A 149 -5.86 -2.54 12.53
N ARG A 150 -6.44 -3.73 12.52
CA ARG A 150 -5.94 -4.86 11.71
C ARG A 150 -6.04 -4.55 10.22
N LEU A 151 -4.90 -4.34 9.57
CA LEU A 151 -4.76 -4.11 8.14
C LEU A 151 -4.38 -5.42 7.44
N ASN A 152 -5.22 -5.88 6.51
CA ASN A 152 -4.94 -7.08 5.73
C ASN A 152 -4.13 -6.74 4.48
N VAL A 153 -2.85 -7.09 4.47
CA VAL A 153 -1.93 -6.90 3.34
C VAL A 153 -1.94 -8.17 2.48
N THR A 154 -2.75 -8.18 1.45
CA THR A 154 -2.94 -9.33 0.54
C THR A 154 -1.94 -9.36 -0.63
N LYS A 155 -1.29 -8.25 -0.91
CA LYS A 155 -0.33 -8.09 -2.02
C LYS A 155 0.75 -7.07 -1.65
N THR A 156 1.88 -7.14 -2.35
CA THR A 156 2.93 -6.11 -2.28
C THR A 156 2.44 -4.77 -2.85
N ASN A 157 3.12 -3.68 -2.50
CA ASN A 157 2.81 -2.32 -2.97
C ASN A 157 1.39 -1.83 -2.59
N LEU A 158 0.84 -2.33 -1.46
CA LEU A 158 -0.41 -1.81 -0.93
C LEU A 158 -0.20 -0.37 -0.46
N VAL A 159 -1.16 0.51 -0.74
CA VAL A 159 -1.19 1.88 -0.21
C VAL A 159 -2.24 1.95 0.90
N THR A 160 -1.87 2.54 2.03
CA THR A 160 -2.78 2.81 3.15
C THR A 160 -2.70 4.27 3.58
N HIS A 161 -3.85 4.89 3.82
CA HIS A 161 -3.96 6.28 4.26
C HIS A 161 -4.29 6.31 5.75
N ILE A 162 -3.49 7.03 6.53
CA ILE A 162 -3.67 7.17 7.98
C ILE A 162 -3.69 8.64 8.33
N THR A 163 -4.76 9.10 8.95
CA THR A 163 -4.92 10.48 9.38
C THR A 163 -4.31 10.68 10.76
N ILE A 164 -3.40 11.63 10.87
CA ILE A 164 -2.83 12.05 12.16
C ILE A 164 -3.83 12.95 12.87
N LYS A 165 -4.13 12.61 14.11
CA LYS A 165 -4.97 13.39 15.03
C LYS A 165 -4.09 14.02 16.07
N TYR A 166 -4.24 15.31 16.27
CA TYR A 166 -3.54 16.08 17.30
C TYR A 166 -4.46 16.32 18.50
N PRO A 167 -3.91 16.40 19.72
CA PRO A 167 -4.65 16.76 20.92
C PRO A 167 -5.24 18.16 20.86
#